data_3c643af3c949537fc2c6884dfa15314d
#
_entry.id   3c643af3c949537fc2c6884dfa15314d
#
_cell.length_a   1.000
_cell.length_b   1.000
_cell.length_c   1.000
_cell.angle_alpha   90.00
_cell.angle_beta   90.00
_cell.angle_gamma   90.00
#
_symmetry.space_group_name_H-M   'P 1'
#
loop_
_entity.id
_entity.type
_entity.pdbx_description
1 polymer ?
#
loop_
_entity_poly.entity_id
_entity_poly.type
_entity_poly.pdbx_seq_one_letter_code
_entity_poly.pdbx_strand_id
1 'polypeptide(L)'
;TPAPTPSPTPEPVQTTPPPPPPAPSAENWIDEPRTPGDWSYRADMSGGEALYGPRGGEALFAIKCDRRAGRITLLRSGRAASSTSMTIRTETVDRTLAATPAGSGSQQVMATLAASDPLLDAMAVTRGRFAVETTGLSTLYLPPWAEVTRAIESCR
;
A
#
# COMPACT_ATOMS: atom_id res chain seq x y z
N THR A 1 20.65 70.53 -7.92
CA THR A 1 19.96 69.64 -6.95
C THR A 1 19.92 68.25 -7.55
N PRO A 2 20.56 67.24 -6.90
CA PRO A 2 20.50 65.86 -7.39
C PRO A 2 19.08 65.29 -7.14
N ALA A 3 18.56 64.56 -8.14
CA ALA A 3 17.28 63.89 -8.07
C ALA A 3 17.34 62.71 -7.09
N PRO A 4 16.26 62.42 -6.33
CA PRO A 4 16.25 61.31 -5.40
C PRO A 4 16.32 59.98 -6.14
N THR A 5 17.20 59.11 -5.70
CA THR A 5 17.34 57.70 -6.18
C THR A 5 16.07 56.94 -5.83
N PRO A 6 15.43 56.24 -6.77
CA PRO A 6 14.27 55.41 -6.47
C PRO A 6 14.62 54.29 -5.49
N SER A 7 13.82 54.16 -4.45
CA SER A 7 13.94 53.07 -3.48
C SER A 7 13.56 51.73 -4.11
N PRO A 8 14.28 50.63 -3.86
CA PRO A 8 13.95 49.36 -4.43
C PRO A 8 12.58 48.88 -3.92
N THR A 9 11.73 48.46 -4.83
CA THR A 9 10.43 47.86 -4.53
C THR A 9 10.70 46.48 -3.90
N PRO A 10 10.14 46.15 -2.75
CA PRO A 10 10.32 44.84 -2.16
C PRO A 10 9.72 43.75 -3.07
N GLU A 11 10.51 42.75 -3.37
CA GLU A 11 10.05 41.53 -4.09
C GLU A 11 8.97 40.81 -3.26
N PRO A 12 7.91 40.31 -3.92
CA PRO A 12 6.88 39.55 -3.22
C PRO A 12 7.49 38.24 -2.66
N VAL A 13 7.43 38.08 -1.35
CA VAL A 13 7.81 36.86 -0.68
C VAL A 13 6.83 35.78 -1.12
N GLN A 14 7.32 34.80 -1.89
CA GLN A 14 6.54 33.61 -2.24
C GLN A 14 6.37 32.76 -0.96
N THR A 15 5.21 32.87 -0.34
CA THR A 15 4.81 31.98 0.74
C THR A 15 4.48 30.61 0.13
N THR A 16 5.40 29.66 0.27
CA THR A 16 5.12 28.26 -0.04
C THR A 16 3.95 27.80 0.83
N PRO A 17 2.88 27.23 0.25
CA PRO A 17 1.79 26.69 1.06
C PRO A 17 2.33 25.64 2.04
N PRO A 18 1.83 25.60 3.28
CA PRO A 18 2.24 24.55 4.21
C PRO A 18 1.88 23.17 3.62
N PRO A 19 2.73 22.16 3.84
CA PRO A 19 2.41 20.81 3.40
C PRO A 19 1.07 20.36 3.99
N PRO A 20 0.25 19.61 3.22
CA PRO A 20 -1.01 19.11 3.73
C PRO A 20 -0.74 18.26 5.00
N PRO A 21 -1.62 18.35 6.02
CA PRO A 21 -1.47 17.55 7.22
C PRO A 21 -1.46 16.07 6.85
N PRO A 22 -0.65 15.23 7.51
CA PRO A 22 -0.68 13.79 7.31
C PRO A 22 -2.11 13.30 7.53
N ALA A 23 -2.58 12.41 6.64
CA ALA A 23 -3.89 11.78 6.80
C ALA A 23 -3.96 11.12 8.18
N PRO A 24 -5.01 11.34 8.98
CA PRO A 24 -5.11 10.72 10.29
C PRO A 24 -5.05 9.21 10.14
N SER A 25 -4.05 8.58 10.78
CA SER A 25 -4.07 7.14 10.98
C SER A 25 -5.25 6.85 11.89
N ALA A 26 -6.23 6.07 11.42
CA ALA A 26 -7.39 5.72 12.23
C ALA A 26 -6.92 4.93 13.44
N GLU A 27 -7.04 5.48 14.65
CA GLU A 27 -6.71 4.76 15.89
C GLU A 27 -7.54 3.47 16.02
N ASN A 28 -8.76 3.49 15.48
CA ASN A 28 -9.69 2.36 15.44
C ASN A 28 -9.85 1.82 14.02
N TRP A 29 -8.73 1.57 13.33
CA TRP A 29 -8.74 1.04 11.96
C TRP A 29 -9.60 -0.22 11.77
N ILE A 30 -9.74 -1.02 12.82
CA ILE A 30 -10.53 -2.26 12.80
C ILE A 30 -12.03 -2.01 12.60
N ASP A 31 -12.52 -0.83 12.98
CA ASP A 31 -13.91 -0.44 12.84
C ASP A 31 -14.20 0.34 11.55
N GLU A 32 -13.16 0.68 10.80
CA GLU A 32 -13.33 1.37 9.53
C GLU A 32 -14.07 0.51 8.50
N PRO A 33 -14.88 1.10 7.63
CA PRO A 33 -15.60 0.34 6.61
C PRO A 33 -14.63 -0.44 5.73
N ARG A 34 -15.00 -1.68 5.40
CA ARG A 34 -14.27 -2.48 4.42
C ARG A 34 -14.20 -1.74 3.09
N THR A 35 -13.02 -1.71 2.50
CA THR A 35 -12.84 -1.20 1.14
C THR A 35 -13.76 -1.98 0.18
N PRO A 36 -14.55 -1.31 -0.66
CA PRO A 36 -15.43 -2.00 -1.61
C PRO A 36 -14.65 -2.89 -2.56
N GLY A 37 -15.16 -4.09 -2.80
CA GLY A 37 -14.55 -5.07 -3.70
C GLY A 37 -14.69 -6.49 -3.20
N ASP A 38 -14.12 -7.41 -3.97
CA ASP A 38 -14.08 -8.83 -3.67
C ASP A 38 -12.68 -9.38 -3.99
N TRP A 39 -12.33 -10.48 -3.31
CA TRP A 39 -11.17 -11.27 -3.67
C TRP A 39 -11.48 -12.16 -4.87
N SER A 40 -10.48 -12.33 -5.71
CA SER A 40 -10.42 -13.39 -6.72
C SER A 40 -9.08 -14.10 -6.62
N TYR A 41 -9.02 -15.34 -7.07
CA TYR A 41 -7.81 -16.14 -7.05
C TYR A 41 -7.50 -16.68 -8.44
N ARG A 42 -6.24 -16.63 -8.80
CA ARG A 42 -5.72 -17.30 -9.99
C ARG A 42 -4.38 -17.94 -9.68
N ALA A 43 -4.04 -18.98 -10.43
CA ALA A 43 -2.74 -19.62 -10.31
C ALA A 43 -2.12 -19.76 -11.69
N ASP A 44 -0.80 -19.65 -11.73
CA ASP A 44 0.01 -19.94 -12.88
C ASP A 44 1.21 -20.81 -12.50
N MET A 45 2.17 -20.98 -13.40
CA MET A 45 3.36 -21.79 -13.14
C MET A 45 4.26 -21.20 -12.04
N SER A 46 4.18 -19.90 -11.77
CA SER A 46 4.98 -19.25 -10.72
C SER A 46 4.35 -19.36 -9.34
N GLY A 47 3.05 -19.59 -9.24
CA GLY A 47 2.33 -19.74 -7.97
C GLY A 47 0.93 -19.17 -8.01
N GLY A 48 0.33 -19.00 -6.84
CA GLY A 48 -1.00 -18.41 -6.70
C GLY A 48 -0.97 -16.90 -6.52
N GLU A 49 -2.02 -16.25 -6.94
CA GLU A 49 -2.24 -14.82 -6.77
C GLU A 49 -3.66 -14.56 -6.32
N ALA A 50 -3.79 -13.83 -5.20
CA ALA A 50 -5.07 -13.29 -4.74
C ALA A 50 -5.14 -11.81 -5.11
N LEU A 51 -6.25 -11.39 -5.73
CA LEU A 51 -6.46 -10.02 -6.16
C LEU A 51 -7.73 -9.48 -5.52
N TYR A 52 -7.64 -8.28 -4.98
CA TYR A 52 -8.78 -7.58 -4.39
C TYR A 52 -9.12 -6.32 -5.18
N GLY A 53 -10.38 -6.18 -5.53
CA GLY A 53 -10.86 -5.00 -6.22
C GLY A 53 -12.32 -5.11 -6.65
N PRO A 54 -12.86 -4.08 -7.30
CA PRO A 54 -14.22 -4.13 -7.82
C PRO A 54 -14.33 -5.17 -8.92
N ARG A 55 -15.50 -5.80 -9.03
CA ARG A 55 -15.78 -6.75 -10.11
C ARG A 55 -15.61 -6.09 -11.48
N GLY A 56 -14.81 -6.73 -12.34
CA GLY A 56 -14.54 -6.24 -13.69
C GLY A 56 -13.65 -4.99 -13.73
N GLY A 57 -13.15 -4.53 -12.59
CA GLY A 57 -12.21 -3.42 -12.46
C GLY A 57 -10.80 -3.87 -12.19
N GLU A 58 -9.90 -2.89 -12.09
CA GLU A 58 -8.52 -3.16 -11.71
C GLU A 58 -8.38 -3.52 -10.23
N ALA A 59 -7.47 -4.44 -9.93
CA ALA A 59 -7.17 -4.80 -8.56
C ALA A 59 -6.56 -3.62 -7.80
N LEU A 60 -7.06 -3.37 -6.60
CA LEU A 60 -6.51 -2.39 -5.67
C LEU A 60 -5.31 -2.94 -4.90
N PHE A 61 -5.36 -4.23 -4.61
CA PHE A 61 -4.33 -4.93 -3.85
C PHE A 61 -4.19 -6.38 -4.36
N ALA A 62 -2.97 -6.90 -4.33
CA ALA A 62 -2.72 -8.28 -4.69
C ALA A 62 -1.66 -8.91 -3.79
N ILE A 63 -1.80 -10.21 -3.57
CA ILE A 63 -0.84 -11.05 -2.86
C ILE A 63 -0.38 -12.09 -3.89
N LYS A 64 0.86 -11.99 -4.33
CA LYS A 64 1.40 -12.82 -5.40
C LYS A 64 2.50 -13.72 -4.88
N CYS A 65 2.38 -15.01 -5.12
CA CYS A 65 3.42 -15.99 -4.86
C CYS A 65 4.42 -16.07 -6.01
N ASP A 66 5.70 -16.06 -5.68
CA ASP A 66 6.77 -16.60 -6.51
C ASP A 66 7.33 -17.85 -5.79
N ARG A 67 6.82 -18.99 -6.16
CA ARG A 67 7.19 -20.27 -5.56
C ARG A 67 8.67 -20.60 -5.75
N ARG A 68 9.22 -20.22 -6.89
CA ARG A 68 10.60 -20.48 -7.24
C ARG A 68 11.57 -19.70 -6.36
N ALA A 69 11.23 -18.46 -6.05
CA ALA A 69 12.00 -17.60 -5.14
C ALA A 69 11.64 -17.80 -3.67
N GLY A 70 10.55 -18.52 -3.36
CA GLY A 70 10.02 -18.64 -2.00
C GLY A 70 9.59 -17.31 -1.41
N ARG A 71 8.98 -16.46 -2.23
CA ARG A 71 8.62 -15.09 -1.86
C ARG A 71 7.17 -14.77 -2.16
N ILE A 72 6.63 -13.91 -1.31
CA ILE A 72 5.34 -13.25 -1.52
C ILE A 72 5.60 -11.78 -1.82
N THR A 73 4.97 -11.27 -2.86
CA THR A 73 4.94 -9.84 -3.18
C THR A 73 3.55 -9.30 -2.90
N LEU A 74 3.50 -8.24 -2.10
CA LEU A 74 2.30 -7.45 -1.85
C LEU A 74 2.30 -6.27 -2.84
N LEU A 75 1.24 -6.15 -3.62
CA LEU A 75 1.08 -5.12 -4.64
C LEU A 75 -0.08 -4.21 -4.29
N ARG A 76 0.16 -2.91 -4.27
CA ARG A 76 -0.84 -1.87 -4.04
C ARG A 76 -0.95 -1.01 -5.30
N SER A 77 -2.13 -0.89 -5.88
CA SER A 77 -2.35 0.05 -6.98
C SER A 77 -2.14 1.49 -6.52
N GLY A 78 -1.51 2.29 -7.32
CA GLY A 78 -1.20 3.68 -7.05
C GLY A 78 0.23 4.02 -7.40
N ARG A 79 0.53 5.30 -7.46
CA ARG A 79 1.86 5.80 -7.79
C ARG A 79 2.64 6.19 -6.55
N ALA A 80 3.90 5.76 -6.53
CA ALA A 80 4.92 6.33 -5.65
C ALA A 80 6.08 6.82 -6.50
N ALA A 81 6.64 7.98 -6.16
CA ALA A 81 7.73 8.59 -6.94
C ALA A 81 9.07 7.86 -6.74
N SER A 82 9.27 7.24 -5.59
CA SER A 82 10.49 6.56 -5.19
C SER A 82 10.18 5.53 -4.10
N SER A 83 11.19 5.06 -3.39
CA SER A 83 11.00 4.20 -2.21
C SER A 83 10.05 4.86 -1.21
N THR A 84 9.13 4.08 -0.69
CA THR A 84 8.10 4.48 0.26
C THR A 84 7.94 3.39 1.31
N SER A 85 6.89 3.45 2.09
CA SER A 85 6.57 2.45 3.09
C SER A 85 5.15 1.92 2.93
N MET A 86 4.98 0.65 3.25
CA MET A 86 3.70 -0.04 3.32
C MET A 86 3.56 -0.64 4.70
N THR A 87 2.62 -0.15 5.50
CA THR A 87 2.34 -0.69 6.82
C THR A 87 1.15 -1.63 6.74
N ILE A 88 1.37 -2.86 7.17
CA ILE A 88 0.31 -3.85 7.32
C ILE A 88 -0.10 -3.89 8.79
N ARG A 89 -1.39 -3.67 9.05
CA ARG A 89 -1.97 -3.73 10.39
C ARG A 89 -2.89 -4.91 10.50
N THR A 90 -2.66 -5.73 11.51
CA THR A 90 -3.49 -6.88 11.83
C THR A 90 -3.92 -6.83 13.29
N GLU A 91 -4.81 -7.71 13.70
CA GLU A 91 -5.24 -7.80 15.10
C GLU A 91 -4.08 -8.05 16.07
N THR A 92 -3.04 -8.76 15.63
CA THR A 92 -1.95 -9.21 16.51
C THR A 92 -0.64 -8.50 16.28
N VAL A 93 -0.40 -7.96 15.09
CA VAL A 93 0.88 -7.36 14.72
C VAL A 93 0.69 -6.23 13.71
N ASP A 94 1.41 -5.15 13.89
CA ASP A 94 1.57 -4.08 12.92
C ASP A 94 3.02 -4.07 12.46
N ARG A 95 3.24 -4.00 11.14
CA ARG A 95 4.62 -3.94 10.61
C ARG A 95 4.71 -3.07 9.37
N THR A 96 5.73 -2.22 9.36
CA THR A 96 6.05 -1.37 8.22
C THR A 96 7.11 -2.03 7.36
N LEU A 97 6.79 -2.17 6.09
CA LEU A 97 7.66 -2.75 5.08
C LEU A 97 8.23 -1.65 4.18
N ALA A 98 9.47 -1.80 3.77
CA ALA A 98 10.02 -1.02 2.69
C ALA A 98 9.26 -1.37 1.39
N ALA A 99 8.83 -0.35 0.65
CA ALA A 99 8.08 -0.52 -0.58
C ALA A 99 8.68 0.34 -1.69
N THR A 100 8.56 -0.13 -2.92
CA THR A 100 9.08 0.54 -4.11
C THR A 100 8.06 0.47 -5.23
N PRO A 101 8.11 1.38 -6.22
CA PRO A 101 7.36 1.19 -7.46
C PRO A 101 7.70 -0.18 -8.08
N ALA A 102 6.71 -0.87 -8.60
CA ALA A 102 6.87 -2.20 -9.19
C ALA A 102 7.64 -2.20 -10.53
N GLY A 103 7.99 -1.04 -11.02
CA GLY A 103 8.78 -0.81 -12.23
C GLY A 103 8.78 0.66 -12.60
N SER A 104 9.63 1.05 -13.55
CA SER A 104 9.67 2.42 -14.04
C SER A 104 8.32 2.82 -14.65
N GLY A 105 7.74 3.92 -14.17
CA GLY A 105 6.41 4.38 -14.60
C GLY A 105 5.25 3.50 -14.16
N SER A 106 5.47 2.54 -13.26
CA SER A 106 4.45 1.64 -12.75
C SER A 106 3.36 2.38 -11.98
N GLN A 107 2.12 1.88 -12.12
CA GLN A 107 0.96 2.28 -11.33
C GLN A 107 0.78 1.42 -10.08
N GLN A 108 1.81 0.69 -9.67
CA GLN A 108 1.78 -0.20 -8.51
C GLN A 108 3.00 0.02 -7.63
N VAL A 109 2.77 -0.13 -6.33
CA VAL A 109 3.80 -0.15 -5.29
C VAL A 109 3.89 -1.56 -4.74
N MET A 110 5.10 -2.07 -4.55
CA MET A 110 5.31 -3.43 -4.07
C MET A 110 6.19 -3.49 -2.83
N ALA A 111 5.88 -4.46 -1.98
CA ALA A 111 6.72 -4.92 -0.88
C ALA A 111 6.86 -6.44 -0.95
N THR A 112 8.03 -6.96 -0.65
CA THR A 112 8.32 -8.39 -0.78
C THR A 112 8.70 -9.00 0.56
N LEU A 113 8.16 -10.18 0.84
CA LEU A 113 8.38 -10.95 2.06
C LEU A 113 8.83 -12.36 1.72
N ALA A 114 9.55 -13.01 2.64
CA ALA A 114 9.73 -14.46 2.56
C ALA A 114 8.37 -15.16 2.69
N ALA A 115 8.15 -16.24 1.98
CA ALA A 115 6.89 -16.99 2.05
C ALA A 115 6.60 -17.54 3.46
N SER A 116 7.63 -17.72 4.28
CA SER A 116 7.53 -18.15 5.68
C SER A 116 7.37 -17.00 6.68
N ASP A 117 7.25 -15.76 6.22
CA ASP A 117 7.19 -14.61 7.11
C ASP A 117 5.92 -14.64 7.98
N PRO A 118 6.06 -14.51 9.32
CA PRO A 118 4.90 -14.57 10.24
C PRO A 118 3.85 -13.48 10.01
N LEU A 119 4.21 -12.36 9.37
CA LEU A 119 3.24 -11.33 9.04
C LEU A 119 2.14 -11.86 8.10
N LEU A 120 2.49 -12.76 7.20
CA LEU A 120 1.53 -13.39 6.28
C LEU A 120 0.49 -14.22 7.03
N ASP A 121 0.91 -14.94 8.07
CA ASP A 121 -0.01 -15.69 8.93
C ASP A 121 -0.91 -14.74 9.72
N ALA A 122 -0.36 -13.66 10.26
CA ALA A 122 -1.14 -12.64 10.95
C ALA A 122 -2.20 -12.01 10.05
N MET A 123 -1.89 -11.76 8.78
CA MET A 123 -2.86 -11.27 7.78
C MET A 123 -3.97 -12.30 7.53
N ALA A 124 -3.60 -13.57 7.38
CA ALA A 124 -4.55 -14.64 7.05
C ALA A 124 -5.54 -14.94 8.18
N VAL A 125 -5.15 -14.77 9.44
CA VAL A 125 -5.97 -15.11 10.62
C VAL A 125 -6.58 -13.92 11.34
N THR A 126 -6.30 -12.70 10.90
CA THR A 126 -6.85 -11.49 11.52
C THR A 126 -8.38 -11.50 11.48
N ARG A 127 -9.01 -11.02 12.54
CA ARG A 127 -10.47 -10.94 12.61
C ARG A 127 -10.99 -9.75 11.82
N GLY A 128 -12.01 -10.00 11.02
CA GLY A 128 -12.72 -8.98 10.26
C GLY A 128 -11.93 -8.43 9.09
N ARG A 129 -10.81 -7.80 9.33
CA ARG A 129 -9.98 -7.15 8.30
C ARG A 129 -8.53 -6.96 8.73
N PHE A 130 -7.67 -6.75 7.74
CA PHE A 130 -6.36 -6.14 7.93
C PHE A 130 -6.30 -4.81 7.16
N ALA A 131 -5.45 -3.91 7.57
CA ALA A 131 -5.27 -2.63 6.89
C ALA A 131 -3.94 -2.58 6.14
N VAL A 132 -3.96 -1.93 4.98
CA VAL A 132 -2.78 -1.66 4.16
C VAL A 132 -2.64 -0.15 4.04
N GLU A 133 -1.68 0.40 4.77
CA GLU A 133 -1.37 1.82 4.76
C GLU A 133 -0.11 2.05 3.91
N THR A 134 -0.25 2.70 2.79
CA THR A 134 0.87 3.07 1.92
C THR A 134 1.00 4.57 1.89
N THR A 135 2.19 5.08 2.15
CA THR A 135 2.45 6.52 2.18
C THR A 135 2.01 7.19 0.88
N GLY A 136 1.19 8.23 1.00
CA GLY A 136 0.66 8.98 -0.13
C GLY A 136 -0.57 8.37 -0.81
N LEU A 137 -1.03 7.22 -0.38
CA LEU A 137 -2.21 6.53 -0.90
C LEU A 137 -3.27 6.35 0.19
N SER A 138 -4.52 6.18 -0.22
CA SER A 138 -5.59 5.87 0.72
C SER A 138 -5.39 4.50 1.35
N THR A 139 -5.73 4.37 2.63
CA THR A 139 -5.67 3.10 3.35
C THR A 139 -6.71 2.13 2.82
N LEU A 140 -6.32 0.87 2.64
CA LEU A 140 -7.21 -0.22 2.29
C LEU A 140 -7.55 -1.04 3.53
N TYR A 141 -8.81 -1.42 3.67
CA TYR A 141 -9.31 -2.30 4.73
C TYR A 141 -9.86 -3.56 4.08
N LEU A 142 -9.14 -4.66 4.18
CA LEU A 142 -9.34 -5.86 3.38
C LEU A 142 -9.73 -7.06 4.26
N PRO A 143 -10.75 -7.84 3.86
CA PRO A 143 -11.13 -9.03 4.61
C PRO A 143 -10.14 -10.17 4.37
N PRO A 144 -9.80 -10.96 5.40
CA PRO A 144 -8.89 -12.10 5.26
C PRO A 144 -9.64 -13.35 4.78
N TRP A 145 -10.20 -13.29 3.58
CA TRP A 145 -10.95 -14.42 3.03
C TRP A 145 -10.03 -15.53 2.55
N ALA A 146 -10.61 -16.65 2.15
CA ALA A 146 -9.88 -17.88 1.80
C ALA A 146 -8.82 -17.68 0.70
N GLU A 147 -9.02 -16.75 -0.21
CA GLU A 147 -8.09 -16.43 -1.29
C GLU A 147 -6.74 -15.95 -0.76
N VAL A 148 -6.74 -15.21 0.35
CA VAL A 148 -5.51 -14.72 1.02
C VAL A 148 -4.69 -15.92 1.49
N THR A 149 -5.28 -16.82 2.26
CA THR A 149 -4.62 -18.05 2.73
C THR A 149 -4.16 -18.89 1.55
N ARG A 150 -5.00 -19.05 0.54
CA ARG A 150 -4.70 -19.86 -0.64
C ARG A 150 -3.46 -19.34 -1.38
N ALA A 151 -3.34 -18.03 -1.57
CA ALA A 151 -2.17 -17.43 -2.22
C ALA A 151 -0.89 -17.66 -1.38
N ILE A 152 -0.96 -17.46 -0.06
CA ILE A 152 0.17 -17.66 0.85
C ILE A 152 0.61 -19.13 0.85
N GLU A 153 -0.33 -20.04 1.05
CA GLU A 153 -0.03 -21.50 1.10
C GLU A 153 0.48 -22.03 -0.24
N SER A 154 0.14 -21.44 -1.37
CA SER A 154 0.69 -21.82 -2.67
C SER A 154 2.21 -21.62 -2.77
N CYS A 155 2.80 -20.85 -1.85
CA CYS A 155 4.22 -20.52 -1.80
C CYS A 155 5.02 -21.32 -0.77
N ARG A 156 4.38 -22.22 -0.04
CA ARG A 156 4.98 -23.00 1.06
C ARG A 156 5.13 -24.48 0.77
#